data_5b5518d96195e49afc00c3353a24e0d3
#
_entry.id   5b5518d96195e49afc00c3353a24e0d3
#
_cell.length_a   1.000
_cell.length_b   1.000
_cell.length_c   1.000
_cell.angle_alpha   90.00
_cell.angle_beta   90.00
_cell.angle_gamma   90.00
#
_symmetry.space_group_name_H-M   'P 1'
#
loop_
_entity.id
_entity.type
_entity.pdbx_description
1 polymer ?
#
loop_
_entity_poly.entity_id
_entity_poly.type
_entity_poly.pdbx_seq_one_letter_code
_entity_poly.pdbx_strand_id
1 'polypeptide(L)'
;MKASDLVRRCLPCEQRTEHAEDDVPSGQRTEPPYRVIAAEIRSRIVSGELRPGDPVPSIRAIAQRWGVAIATATRASALLRDDGLVEARVGSGTVVSARTGRARSVRSGTGTDGHEAEAFDQELHRRRILRAAVDLADTDGLQALTMRRLAAELGLGPMSLYRYVSGKEELLAQMTDLVFGDLDLPEEGPGGWRARLELVARGQWRLCRRHPWLSRVVSFTRPVLVPHMMATTEWTLRALEGLDLPMDIRLQETLTLHALVVTIALSKADEAQAERNTGMTLDRWSDSQRSRRRELLESGSFPLLSAFTDDTAPDLDLLFEYGLARHLDGFAAFLATRNLGSEPT
;
A
#
# COMPACT_ATOMS: atom_id res chain seq x y z
N MET A 1 -8.85 -30.82 30.27
CA MET A 1 -7.78 -29.88 30.02
C MET A 1 -8.45 -28.68 29.39
N LYS A 2 -8.53 -27.57 30.10
CA LYS A 2 -9.36 -26.40 29.70
C LYS A 2 -8.66 -25.63 28.57
N ALA A 3 -9.44 -25.15 27.60
CA ALA A 3 -8.97 -24.43 26.42
C ALA A 3 -8.08 -23.19 26.74
N SER A 4 -8.21 -22.64 27.96
CA SER A 4 -7.38 -21.54 28.49
C SER A 4 -5.90 -21.90 28.68
N ASP A 5 -5.54 -23.18 28.79
CA ASP A 5 -4.15 -23.60 28.96
C ASP A 5 -3.38 -23.72 27.64
N LEU A 6 -4.09 -23.88 26.52
CA LEU A 6 -3.47 -23.96 25.20
C LEU A 6 -3.00 -22.60 24.69
N VAL A 7 -3.76 -21.54 24.99
CA VAL A 7 -3.43 -20.16 24.56
C VAL A 7 -2.24 -19.60 25.35
N ARG A 8 -2.06 -20.03 26.63
CA ARG A 8 -0.92 -19.57 27.44
C ARG A 8 0.41 -20.28 27.11
N ARG A 9 0.40 -21.40 26.38
CA ARG A 9 1.62 -22.10 25.99
C ARG A 9 2.27 -21.62 24.70
N CYS A 10 1.62 -20.76 23.95
CA CYS A 10 2.18 -20.21 22.69
C CYS A 10 2.82 -18.82 22.80
N LEU A 11 2.92 -18.26 24.00
CA LEU A 11 3.61 -16.98 24.22
C LEU A 11 4.72 -17.10 25.28
N PRO A 12 5.96 -17.40 24.89
CA PRO A 12 7.10 -17.17 25.76
C PRO A 12 7.66 -15.78 25.48
N CYS A 13 7.13 -14.77 26.19
CA CYS A 13 7.85 -13.50 26.32
C CYS A 13 7.38 -12.75 27.57
N GLU A 14 7.65 -13.35 28.73
CA GLU A 14 7.75 -12.59 29.98
C GLU A 14 9.07 -12.98 30.64
N GLN A 15 10.04 -12.11 30.52
CA GLN A 15 11.04 -11.74 31.53
C GLN A 15 12.13 -10.93 30.86
N ARG A 16 12.09 -9.62 31.07
CA ARG A 16 13.27 -8.86 31.52
C ARG A 16 12.95 -7.40 31.80
N THR A 17 13.08 -7.13 33.10
CA THR A 17 13.73 -6.01 33.75
C THR A 17 13.01 -4.67 33.76
N GLU A 18 12.49 -4.39 34.94
CA GLU A 18 12.37 -3.04 35.52
C GLU A 18 13.65 -2.26 35.29
N HIS A 19 13.56 -1.19 34.52
CA HIS A 19 14.45 -0.04 34.65
C HIS A 19 13.74 1.22 34.21
N ALA A 20 13.59 2.12 35.18
CA ALA A 20 13.50 3.58 35.09
C ALA A 20 12.46 4.17 34.14
N GLU A 21 11.42 4.68 34.75
CA GLU A 21 10.59 5.76 34.23
C GLU A 21 11.49 6.97 33.93
N ASP A 22 11.80 7.21 32.67
CA ASP A 22 12.14 8.52 32.14
C ASP A 22 11.00 8.96 31.24
N ASP A 23 10.29 9.93 31.76
CA ASP A 23 9.19 10.69 31.17
C ASP A 23 9.66 11.36 29.87
N VAL A 24 9.42 10.71 28.71
CA VAL A 24 9.65 11.31 27.40
C VAL A 24 8.31 11.80 26.87
N PRO A 25 8.12 13.11 26.68
CA PRO A 25 6.86 13.66 26.20
C PRO A 25 6.53 13.10 24.82
N SER A 26 5.25 12.76 24.64
CA SER A 26 4.60 12.28 23.39
C SER A 26 4.93 13.20 22.22
N GLY A 27 6.09 12.98 21.57
CA GLY A 27 6.53 13.72 20.40
C GLY A 27 5.73 13.28 19.17
N GLN A 28 5.03 14.22 18.58
CA GLN A 28 4.54 14.18 17.20
C GLN A 28 5.58 13.49 16.32
N ARG A 29 5.17 12.43 15.61
CA ARG A 29 6.04 11.72 14.66
C ARG A 29 6.38 12.67 13.53
N THR A 30 7.50 13.34 13.63
CA THR A 30 8.03 14.27 12.65
C THR A 30 8.33 13.49 11.35
N GLU A 31 7.78 13.95 10.25
CA GLU A 31 8.07 13.46 8.90
C GLU A 31 9.60 13.40 8.68
N PRO A 32 10.13 12.37 7.97
CA PRO A 32 11.59 12.25 7.76
C PRO A 32 12.18 13.54 7.20
N PRO A 33 13.28 14.10 7.77
CA PRO A 33 13.78 15.42 7.43
C PRO A 33 14.03 15.63 5.93
N TYR A 34 14.45 14.61 5.19
CA TYR A 34 14.69 14.72 3.75
C TYR A 34 13.40 14.98 2.95
N ARG A 35 12.24 14.52 3.44
CA ARG A 35 10.94 14.77 2.81
C ARG A 35 10.45 16.19 3.05
N VAL A 36 10.57 16.66 4.28
CA VAL A 36 10.24 18.05 4.64
C VAL A 36 11.06 19.02 3.78
N ILE A 37 12.36 18.77 3.64
CA ILE A 37 13.25 19.57 2.80
C ILE A 37 12.81 19.53 1.32
N ALA A 38 12.54 18.35 0.79
CA ALA A 38 12.08 18.20 -0.58
C ALA A 38 10.73 18.87 -0.81
N ALA A 39 9.79 18.78 0.14
CA ALA A 39 8.48 19.42 0.08
C ALA A 39 8.60 20.95 0.09
N GLU A 40 9.48 21.53 0.93
CA GLU A 40 9.71 22.98 0.98
C GLU A 40 10.29 23.49 -0.33
N ILE A 41 11.33 22.85 -0.87
CA ILE A 41 11.92 23.25 -2.15
C ILE A 41 10.90 23.10 -3.29
N ARG A 42 10.12 22.03 -3.28
CA ARG A 42 9.01 21.80 -4.24
C ARG A 42 7.99 22.90 -4.18
N SER A 43 7.56 23.31 -2.97
CA SER A 43 6.60 24.40 -2.78
C SER A 43 7.09 25.71 -3.41
N ARG A 44 8.37 26.05 -3.25
CA ARG A 44 8.99 27.23 -3.84
C ARG A 44 9.08 27.20 -5.37
N ILE A 45 9.24 25.99 -5.93
CA ILE A 45 9.19 25.80 -7.39
C ILE A 45 7.76 25.94 -7.91
N VAL A 46 6.79 25.35 -7.21
CA VAL A 46 5.37 25.39 -7.58
C VAL A 46 4.79 26.80 -7.48
N SER A 47 5.14 27.54 -6.42
CA SER A 47 4.74 28.94 -6.24
C SER A 47 5.36 29.91 -7.27
N GLY A 48 6.40 29.45 -8.01
CA GLY A 48 7.13 30.29 -8.97
C GLY A 48 8.18 31.17 -8.33
N GLU A 49 8.48 31.01 -7.05
CA GLU A 49 9.61 31.65 -6.37
C GLU A 49 10.95 31.19 -6.97
N LEU A 50 11.05 29.89 -7.26
CA LEU A 50 12.15 29.32 -8.06
C LEU A 50 11.63 29.03 -9.48
N ARG A 51 12.15 29.76 -10.45
CA ARG A 51 11.74 29.65 -11.86
C ARG A 51 12.56 28.59 -12.60
N PRO A 52 12.06 28.08 -13.74
CA PRO A 52 12.85 27.21 -14.62
C PRO A 52 14.20 27.81 -14.97
N GLY A 53 15.26 27.05 -14.72
CA GLY A 53 16.65 27.51 -14.91
C GLY A 53 17.29 28.12 -13.66
N ASP A 54 16.53 28.48 -12.64
CA ASP A 54 17.09 29.00 -11.39
C ASP A 54 17.89 27.94 -10.65
N PRO A 55 19.01 28.31 -9.99
CA PRO A 55 19.80 27.38 -9.21
C PRO A 55 19.05 26.93 -7.95
N VAL A 56 19.04 25.62 -7.71
CA VAL A 56 18.57 25.04 -6.45
C VAL A 56 19.73 24.93 -5.48
N PRO A 57 19.51 25.11 -4.15
CA PRO A 57 20.57 24.98 -3.17
C PRO A 57 21.36 23.68 -3.34
N SER A 58 22.66 23.74 -3.31
CA SER A 58 23.54 22.57 -3.40
C SER A 58 23.32 21.64 -2.20
N ILE A 59 23.70 20.35 -2.31
CA ILE A 59 23.61 19.38 -1.22
C ILE A 59 24.26 19.92 0.06
N ARG A 60 25.41 20.61 -0.05
CA ARG A 60 26.07 21.22 1.10
C ARG A 60 25.27 22.40 1.66
N ALA A 61 24.70 23.23 0.80
CA ALA A 61 23.84 24.34 1.23
C ALA A 61 22.53 23.84 1.87
N ILE A 62 21.94 22.76 1.38
CA ILE A 62 20.79 22.09 2.00
C ILE A 62 21.21 21.58 3.38
N ALA A 63 22.29 20.82 3.49
CA ALA A 63 22.75 20.28 4.77
C ALA A 63 22.98 21.38 5.81
N GLN A 64 23.58 22.50 5.41
CA GLN A 64 23.86 23.65 6.28
C GLN A 64 22.59 24.40 6.67
N ARG A 65 21.69 24.67 5.70
CA ARG A 65 20.46 25.46 5.94
C ARG A 65 19.46 24.76 6.87
N TRP A 66 19.31 23.44 6.75
CA TRP A 66 18.37 22.66 7.54
C TRP A 66 19.03 21.90 8.69
N GLY A 67 20.34 22.06 8.91
CA GLY A 67 21.05 21.40 10.00
C GLY A 67 21.05 19.87 9.93
N VAL A 68 21.08 19.31 8.73
CA VAL A 68 20.97 17.85 8.51
C VAL A 68 22.26 17.25 7.97
N ALA A 69 22.43 15.93 8.14
CA ALA A 69 23.57 15.21 7.56
C ALA A 69 23.57 15.32 6.02
N ILE A 70 24.76 15.30 5.41
CA ILE A 70 24.92 15.33 3.93
C ILE A 70 24.14 14.22 3.26
N ALA A 71 24.06 13.01 3.85
CA ALA A 71 23.28 11.90 3.33
C ALA A 71 21.78 12.24 3.24
N THR A 72 21.22 12.92 4.24
CA THR A 72 19.83 13.39 4.25
C THR A 72 19.58 14.44 3.17
N ALA A 73 20.48 15.39 3.01
CA ALA A 73 20.44 16.41 1.96
C ALA A 73 20.57 15.79 0.55
N THR A 74 21.42 14.78 0.40
CA THR A 74 21.56 14.00 -0.85
C THR A 74 20.26 13.29 -1.21
N ARG A 75 19.60 12.70 -0.21
CA ARG A 75 18.32 11.99 -0.40
C ARG A 75 17.18 12.95 -0.79
N ALA A 76 17.14 14.14 -0.19
CA ALA A 76 16.20 15.19 -0.58
C ALA A 76 16.43 15.66 -2.03
N SER A 77 17.68 15.89 -2.41
CA SER A 77 18.05 16.29 -3.79
C SER A 77 17.77 15.17 -4.82
N ALA A 78 17.98 13.90 -4.45
CA ALA A 78 17.64 12.75 -5.29
C ALA A 78 16.13 12.68 -5.52
N LEU A 79 15.32 12.83 -4.48
CA LEU A 79 13.86 12.84 -4.58
C LEU A 79 13.36 13.93 -5.54
N LEU A 80 13.89 15.16 -5.44
CA LEU A 80 13.52 16.25 -6.35
C LEU A 80 13.94 15.97 -7.81
N ARG A 81 15.03 15.24 -8.02
CA ARG A 81 15.51 14.83 -9.35
C ARG A 81 14.64 13.70 -9.93
N ASP A 82 14.29 12.72 -9.12
CA ASP A 82 13.40 11.61 -9.50
C ASP A 82 12.01 12.14 -9.85
N ASP A 83 11.55 13.16 -9.13
CA ASP A 83 10.34 13.90 -9.44
C ASP A 83 10.44 14.75 -10.73
N GLY A 84 11.63 14.88 -11.32
CA GLY A 84 11.87 15.68 -12.53
C GLY A 84 11.78 17.20 -12.34
N LEU A 85 11.78 17.67 -11.09
CA LEU A 85 11.69 19.10 -10.74
C LEU A 85 13.01 19.82 -10.93
N VAL A 86 14.12 19.10 -10.77
CA VAL A 86 15.46 19.65 -10.90
C VAL A 86 16.33 18.77 -11.80
N GLU A 87 17.27 19.38 -12.48
CA GLU A 87 18.26 18.69 -13.33
C GLU A 87 19.68 19.16 -13.02
N ALA A 88 20.65 18.25 -13.20
CA ALA A 88 22.06 18.62 -13.08
C ALA A 88 22.52 19.28 -14.39
N ARG A 89 23.12 20.47 -14.28
CA ARG A 89 23.70 21.21 -15.42
C ARG A 89 25.20 21.37 -15.25
N VAL A 90 25.94 20.95 -16.25
CA VAL A 90 27.39 21.09 -16.22
C VAL A 90 27.77 22.58 -16.05
N GLY A 91 28.57 22.90 -15.04
CA GLY A 91 28.99 24.27 -14.72
C GLY A 91 28.02 25.11 -13.90
N SER A 92 26.75 24.72 -13.74
CA SER A 92 25.72 25.49 -13.00
C SER A 92 25.12 24.74 -11.80
N GLY A 93 25.59 23.51 -11.54
CA GLY A 93 25.08 22.70 -10.42
C GLY A 93 23.69 22.10 -10.70
N THR A 94 22.84 22.09 -9.68
CA THR A 94 21.44 21.63 -9.80
C THR A 94 20.55 22.84 -10.05
N VAL A 95 19.75 22.79 -11.11
CA VAL A 95 18.83 23.88 -11.51
C VAL A 95 17.41 23.34 -11.63
N VAL A 96 16.43 24.24 -11.51
CA VAL A 96 15.02 23.90 -11.78
C VAL A 96 14.88 23.50 -13.25
N SER A 97 14.23 22.38 -13.55
CA SER A 97 14.08 21.85 -14.89
C SER A 97 13.32 22.83 -15.81
N ALA A 98 13.86 23.07 -17.00
CA ALA A 98 13.26 24.00 -17.98
C ALA A 98 11.92 23.51 -18.56
N ARG A 99 11.57 22.21 -18.35
CA ARG A 99 10.29 21.61 -18.76
C ARG A 99 9.11 22.08 -17.89
N THR A 100 9.36 22.81 -16.80
CA THR A 100 8.34 23.34 -15.90
C THR A 100 7.64 24.60 -16.41
N GLY A 101 8.10 25.21 -17.52
CA GLY A 101 7.68 26.57 -17.93
C GLY A 101 6.58 26.69 -18.98
N ARG A 102 6.02 25.61 -19.52
CA ARG A 102 5.15 25.71 -20.73
C ARG A 102 3.64 25.54 -20.51
N ALA A 103 3.13 25.88 -19.34
CA ALA A 103 1.68 25.89 -19.09
C ALA A 103 1.26 27.13 -18.30
N ARG A 104 1.47 28.31 -18.89
CA ARG A 104 0.88 29.55 -18.35
C ARG A 104 0.37 30.41 -19.48
N SER A 105 -0.82 30.15 -19.92
CA SER A 105 -1.76 31.19 -20.47
C SER A 105 -3.14 30.53 -20.57
N VAL A 106 -4.10 31.12 -19.89
CA VAL A 106 -5.40 31.53 -20.41
C VAL A 106 -6.42 31.70 -19.26
N ARG A 107 -6.71 32.98 -19.02
CA ARG A 107 -8.00 33.67 -18.81
C ARG A 107 -8.67 33.64 -17.44
N SER A 108 -8.66 34.84 -16.87
CA SER A 108 -9.62 35.33 -15.89
C SER A 108 -11.02 35.48 -16.53
N GLY A 109 -12.02 34.87 -15.92
CA GLY A 109 -13.43 35.12 -16.21
C GLY A 109 -14.21 34.96 -14.89
N THR A 110 -14.89 36.02 -14.51
CA THR A 110 -15.71 36.22 -13.31
C THR A 110 -17.06 35.49 -13.44
N GLY A 111 -17.44 34.69 -12.42
CA GLY A 111 -18.80 34.17 -12.28
C GLY A 111 -18.83 32.94 -11.32
N THR A 112 -19.79 32.88 -10.41
CA THR A 112 -20.02 31.78 -9.47
C THR A 112 -20.23 30.42 -10.18
N ASP A 113 -20.81 30.43 -11.38
CA ASP A 113 -20.96 29.24 -12.24
C ASP A 113 -19.60 28.75 -12.78
N GLY A 114 -18.59 29.61 -12.82
CA GLY A 114 -17.22 29.24 -13.21
C GLY A 114 -16.47 28.36 -12.16
N HIS A 115 -16.75 28.57 -10.89
CA HIS A 115 -16.10 27.80 -9.83
C HIS A 115 -16.54 26.33 -9.79
N GLU A 116 -17.82 26.06 -10.01
CA GLU A 116 -18.33 24.68 -10.08
C GLU A 116 -17.84 23.97 -11.35
N ALA A 117 -17.81 24.66 -12.48
CA ALA A 117 -17.26 24.11 -13.71
C ALA A 117 -15.75 23.87 -13.64
N GLU A 118 -14.99 24.78 -13.02
CA GLU A 118 -13.57 24.61 -12.79
C GLU A 118 -13.28 23.46 -11.80
N ALA A 119 -14.06 23.33 -10.73
CA ALA A 119 -13.95 22.22 -9.76
C ALA A 119 -14.28 20.88 -10.42
N PHE A 120 -15.30 20.82 -11.26
CA PHE A 120 -15.67 19.63 -12.02
C PHE A 120 -14.57 19.23 -13.01
N ASP A 121 -13.99 20.17 -13.74
CA ASP A 121 -12.89 19.92 -14.68
C ASP A 121 -11.62 19.46 -13.94
N GLN A 122 -11.32 20.03 -12.78
CA GLN A 122 -10.21 19.59 -11.92
C GLN A 122 -10.41 18.16 -11.43
N GLU A 123 -11.60 17.78 -10.99
CA GLU A 123 -11.91 16.43 -10.53
C GLU A 123 -11.83 15.42 -11.68
N LEU A 124 -12.30 15.80 -12.88
CA LEU A 124 -12.20 14.96 -14.08
C LEU A 124 -10.72 14.71 -14.45
N HIS A 125 -9.90 15.75 -14.41
CA HIS A 125 -8.45 15.64 -14.64
C HIS A 125 -7.77 14.78 -13.58
N ARG A 126 -8.12 14.95 -12.31
CA ARG A 126 -7.61 14.14 -11.19
C ARG A 126 -7.94 12.66 -11.40
N ARG A 127 -9.19 12.32 -11.72
CA ARG A 127 -9.59 10.94 -12.00
C ARG A 127 -8.83 10.35 -13.18
N ARG A 128 -8.59 11.14 -14.24
CA ARG A 128 -7.78 10.71 -15.39
C ARG A 128 -6.33 10.40 -14.98
N ILE A 129 -5.73 11.24 -14.14
CA ILE A 129 -4.37 11.04 -13.62
C ILE A 129 -4.32 9.75 -12.77
N LEU A 130 -5.29 9.55 -11.88
CA LEU A 130 -5.33 8.37 -11.02
C LEU A 130 -5.52 7.08 -11.82
N ARG A 131 -6.41 7.06 -12.81
CA ARG A 131 -6.59 5.90 -13.69
C ARG A 131 -5.32 5.57 -14.46
N ALA A 132 -4.68 6.54 -15.08
CA ALA A 132 -3.40 6.33 -15.77
C ALA A 132 -2.30 5.83 -14.82
N ALA A 133 -2.29 6.28 -13.56
CA ALA A 133 -1.35 5.81 -12.55
C ALA A 133 -1.64 4.35 -12.14
N VAL A 134 -2.92 3.98 -11.99
CA VAL A 134 -3.36 2.60 -11.73
C VAL A 134 -2.96 1.70 -12.91
N ASP A 135 -3.30 2.08 -14.14
CA ASP A 135 -2.98 1.31 -15.35
C ASP A 135 -1.46 1.10 -15.49
N LEU A 136 -0.66 2.13 -15.21
CA LEU A 136 0.80 2.02 -15.24
C LEU A 136 1.34 1.08 -14.15
N ALA A 137 0.77 1.14 -12.94
CA ALA A 137 1.16 0.27 -11.84
C ALA A 137 0.73 -1.19 -12.07
N ASP A 138 -0.41 -1.42 -12.69
CA ASP A 138 -0.90 -2.75 -13.05
C ASP A 138 -0.04 -3.41 -14.13
N THR A 139 0.33 -2.64 -15.17
CA THR A 139 1.09 -3.15 -16.31
C THR A 139 2.57 -3.35 -15.99
N ASP A 140 3.22 -2.30 -15.47
CA ASP A 140 4.68 -2.24 -15.33
C ASP A 140 5.17 -2.37 -13.88
N GLY A 141 4.23 -2.44 -12.95
CA GLY A 141 4.51 -2.55 -11.53
C GLY A 141 4.77 -1.20 -10.84
N LEU A 142 4.64 -1.23 -9.51
CA LEU A 142 4.73 -0.04 -8.66
C LEU A 142 6.08 0.69 -8.74
N GLN A 143 7.16 -0.04 -9.04
CA GLN A 143 8.49 0.55 -9.16
C GLN A 143 8.64 1.42 -10.40
N ALA A 144 7.92 1.07 -11.47
CA ALA A 144 7.89 1.84 -12.71
C ALA A 144 7.07 3.12 -12.60
N LEU A 145 6.16 3.22 -11.61
CA LEU A 145 5.35 4.40 -11.35
C LEU A 145 6.21 5.50 -10.72
N THR A 146 6.62 6.45 -11.54
CA THR A 146 7.29 7.69 -11.11
C THR A 146 6.50 8.89 -11.60
N MET A 147 6.57 10.03 -10.88
CA MET A 147 5.87 11.26 -11.27
C MET A 147 6.26 11.71 -12.68
N ARG A 148 7.53 11.54 -13.05
CA ARG A 148 8.03 11.87 -14.40
C ARG A 148 7.43 11.00 -15.48
N ARG A 149 7.35 9.68 -15.23
CA ARG A 149 6.79 8.72 -16.20
C ARG A 149 5.28 8.94 -16.38
N LEU A 150 4.55 9.12 -15.27
CA LEU A 150 3.12 9.41 -15.30
C LEU A 150 2.83 10.72 -16.06
N ALA A 151 3.63 11.77 -15.84
CA ALA A 151 3.50 13.01 -16.58
C ALA A 151 3.74 12.81 -18.09
N ALA A 152 4.76 12.04 -18.46
CA ALA A 152 5.06 11.73 -19.86
C ALA A 152 3.92 10.95 -20.52
N GLU A 153 3.36 9.94 -19.84
CA GLU A 153 2.22 9.13 -20.30
C GLU A 153 0.98 10.00 -20.59
N LEU A 154 0.74 10.98 -19.74
CA LEU A 154 -0.38 11.91 -19.88
C LEU A 154 -0.12 13.08 -20.83
N GLY A 155 1.09 13.20 -21.37
CA GLY A 155 1.50 14.36 -22.18
C GLY A 155 1.57 15.66 -21.37
N LEU A 156 1.75 15.57 -20.04
CA LEU A 156 1.79 16.71 -19.13
C LEU A 156 3.23 17.04 -18.73
N GLY A 157 3.46 18.30 -18.39
CA GLY A 157 4.68 18.66 -17.68
C GLY A 157 4.64 18.14 -16.24
N PRO A 158 5.78 17.69 -15.63
CA PRO A 158 5.79 17.18 -14.27
C PRO A 158 5.13 18.10 -13.24
N MET A 159 5.28 19.43 -13.41
CA MET A 159 4.66 20.44 -12.54
C MET A 159 3.12 20.43 -12.59
N SER A 160 2.55 20.01 -13.72
CA SER A 160 1.09 19.94 -13.86
C SER A 160 0.49 18.87 -12.96
N LEU A 161 1.21 17.75 -12.71
CA LEU A 161 0.77 16.71 -11.79
C LEU A 161 0.75 17.20 -10.33
N TYR A 162 1.75 18.01 -9.94
CA TYR A 162 1.85 18.48 -8.56
C TYR A 162 0.73 19.47 -8.15
N ARG A 163 -0.10 19.91 -9.08
CA ARG A 163 -1.34 20.63 -8.76
C ARG A 163 -2.45 19.71 -8.27
N TYR A 164 -2.35 18.40 -8.57
CA TYR A 164 -3.37 17.41 -8.26
C TYR A 164 -2.93 16.45 -7.14
N VAL A 165 -1.64 16.17 -7.03
CA VAL A 165 -1.06 15.30 -6.03
C VAL A 165 0.27 15.85 -5.56
N SER A 166 0.49 15.96 -4.24
CA SER A 166 1.71 16.56 -3.67
C SER A 166 2.96 15.70 -3.83
N GLY A 167 2.78 14.42 -4.16
CA GLY A 167 3.89 13.49 -4.37
C GLY A 167 3.42 12.04 -4.53
N LYS A 168 4.39 11.13 -4.64
CA LYS A 168 4.12 9.70 -4.88
C LYS A 168 3.29 9.05 -3.76
N GLU A 169 3.48 9.45 -2.51
CA GLU A 169 2.73 8.89 -1.38
C GLU A 169 1.25 9.27 -1.44
N GLU A 170 0.96 10.55 -1.70
CA GLU A 170 -0.41 10.98 -1.89
C GLU A 170 -1.04 10.33 -3.13
N LEU A 171 -0.28 10.21 -4.22
CA LEU A 171 -0.73 9.49 -5.40
C LEU A 171 -1.13 8.05 -5.07
N LEU A 172 -0.29 7.32 -4.33
CA LEU A 172 -0.59 5.95 -3.91
C LEU A 172 -1.81 5.86 -2.98
N ALA A 173 -1.97 6.82 -2.06
CA ALA A 173 -3.14 6.89 -1.20
C ALA A 173 -4.43 7.10 -2.02
N GLN A 174 -4.41 8.04 -2.97
CA GLN A 174 -5.55 8.31 -3.84
C GLN A 174 -5.85 7.16 -4.82
N MET A 175 -4.83 6.48 -5.34
CA MET A 175 -4.99 5.25 -6.15
C MET A 175 -5.63 4.14 -5.32
N THR A 176 -5.18 3.96 -4.07
CA THR A 176 -5.75 2.98 -3.15
C THR A 176 -7.22 3.29 -2.88
N ASP A 177 -7.55 4.54 -2.61
CA ASP A 177 -8.94 4.97 -2.41
C ASP A 177 -9.82 4.70 -3.62
N LEU A 178 -9.33 5.07 -4.81
CA LEU A 178 -10.03 4.83 -6.07
C LEU A 178 -10.35 3.34 -6.28
N VAL A 179 -9.37 2.47 -6.05
CA VAL A 179 -9.52 1.03 -6.26
C VAL A 179 -10.44 0.39 -5.21
N PHE A 180 -10.35 0.81 -3.93
CA PHE A 180 -11.29 0.35 -2.91
C PHE A 180 -12.72 0.86 -3.15
N GLY A 181 -12.89 1.98 -3.84
CA GLY A 181 -14.19 2.47 -4.30
C GLY A 181 -14.88 1.57 -5.33
N ASP A 182 -14.12 0.71 -6.02
CA ASP A 182 -14.66 -0.31 -6.94
C ASP A 182 -15.16 -1.58 -6.20
N LEU A 183 -14.99 -1.65 -4.87
CA LEU A 183 -15.47 -2.77 -4.07
C LEU A 183 -16.97 -2.60 -3.79
N ASP A 184 -17.77 -3.38 -4.50
CA ASP A 184 -19.23 -3.38 -4.34
C ASP A 184 -19.63 -4.17 -3.07
N LEU A 185 -19.86 -3.44 -2.00
CA LEU A 185 -20.36 -3.97 -0.72
C LEU A 185 -21.77 -3.41 -0.50
N PRO A 186 -22.83 -4.24 -0.57
CA PRO A 186 -24.20 -3.80 -0.37
C PRO A 186 -24.40 -3.33 1.08
N GLU A 187 -25.25 -2.32 1.28
CA GLU A 187 -25.45 -1.70 2.59
C GLU A 187 -25.90 -2.72 3.65
N GLU A 188 -26.87 -3.57 3.34
CA GLU A 188 -27.35 -4.60 4.27
C GLU A 188 -26.52 -5.89 4.22
N GLY A 189 -25.88 -6.19 3.10
CA GLY A 189 -25.09 -7.41 2.88
C GLY A 189 -25.95 -8.70 2.91
N PRO A 190 -25.31 -9.85 2.69
CA PRO A 190 -25.99 -11.15 2.82
C PRO A 190 -26.31 -11.46 4.29
N GLY A 191 -27.26 -12.38 4.53
CA GLY A 191 -27.63 -12.82 5.87
C GLY A 191 -26.50 -13.57 6.59
N GLY A 192 -26.23 -13.17 7.85
CA GLY A 192 -25.26 -13.81 8.73
C GLY A 192 -23.81 -13.32 8.53
N TRP A 193 -23.06 -13.36 9.61
CA TRP A 193 -21.68 -12.88 9.68
C TRP A 193 -20.74 -13.60 8.70
N ARG A 194 -20.89 -14.93 8.56
CA ARG A 194 -20.00 -15.74 7.71
C ARG A 194 -20.10 -15.31 6.24
N ALA A 195 -21.30 -15.21 5.71
CA ALA A 195 -21.53 -14.82 4.32
C ALA A 195 -21.03 -13.39 4.04
N ARG A 196 -21.14 -12.50 5.02
CA ARG A 196 -20.61 -11.13 4.94
C ARG A 196 -19.08 -11.12 4.91
N LEU A 197 -18.42 -11.86 5.82
CA LEU A 197 -16.96 -11.97 5.82
C LEU A 197 -16.42 -12.63 4.54
N GLU A 198 -17.12 -13.64 4.01
CA GLU A 198 -16.78 -14.25 2.72
C GLU A 198 -16.92 -13.25 1.57
N LEU A 199 -17.95 -12.43 1.55
CA LEU A 199 -18.17 -11.41 0.52
C LEU A 199 -17.03 -10.40 0.47
N VAL A 200 -16.68 -9.81 1.63
CA VAL A 200 -15.62 -8.80 1.69
C VAL A 200 -14.25 -9.39 1.39
N ALA A 201 -13.93 -10.58 1.90
CA ALA A 201 -12.65 -11.24 1.66
C ALA A 201 -12.45 -11.57 0.17
N ARG A 202 -13.48 -12.16 -0.49
CA ARG A 202 -13.44 -12.44 -1.92
C ARG A 202 -13.43 -11.16 -2.75
N GLY A 203 -14.10 -10.10 -2.29
CA GLY A 203 -14.04 -8.78 -2.91
C GLY A 203 -12.61 -8.22 -2.90
N GLN A 204 -11.98 -8.19 -1.73
CA GLN A 204 -10.58 -7.74 -1.58
C GLN A 204 -9.60 -8.63 -2.35
N TRP A 205 -9.82 -9.95 -2.36
CA TRP A 205 -9.02 -10.88 -3.17
C TRP A 205 -9.08 -10.52 -4.66
N ARG A 206 -10.28 -10.27 -5.21
CA ARG A 206 -10.46 -9.83 -6.62
C ARG A 206 -9.75 -8.50 -6.88
N LEU A 207 -9.81 -7.53 -5.97
CA LEU A 207 -9.07 -6.27 -6.09
C LEU A 207 -7.56 -6.50 -6.16
N CYS A 208 -7.01 -7.28 -5.24
CA CYS A 208 -5.57 -7.58 -5.22
C CYS A 208 -5.12 -8.37 -6.45
N ARG A 209 -5.99 -9.23 -7.01
CA ARG A 209 -5.70 -9.93 -8.27
C ARG A 209 -5.67 -8.99 -9.47
N ARG A 210 -6.59 -8.03 -9.51
CA ARG A 210 -6.67 -7.02 -10.59
C ARG A 210 -5.56 -6.00 -10.46
N HIS A 211 -5.20 -5.65 -9.23
CA HIS A 211 -4.22 -4.62 -8.89
C HIS A 211 -3.12 -5.19 -7.98
N PRO A 212 -2.15 -5.95 -8.52
CA PRO A 212 -1.14 -6.65 -7.71
C PRO A 212 -0.33 -5.73 -6.79
N TRP A 213 -0.14 -4.47 -7.17
CA TRP A 213 0.55 -3.47 -6.38
C TRP A 213 -0.17 -3.14 -5.06
N LEU A 214 -1.49 -3.38 -4.97
CA LEU A 214 -2.30 -3.04 -3.80
C LEU A 214 -1.82 -3.77 -2.55
N SER A 215 -1.47 -5.07 -2.65
CA SER A 215 -0.93 -5.87 -1.56
C SER A 215 0.39 -5.34 -1.00
N ARG A 216 1.12 -4.50 -1.74
CA ARG A 216 2.38 -3.87 -1.30
C ARG A 216 2.18 -2.50 -0.65
N VAL A 217 1.05 -1.86 -0.91
CA VAL A 217 0.72 -0.53 -0.37
C VAL A 217 -0.02 -0.66 0.95
N VAL A 218 -0.86 -1.67 1.09
CA VAL A 218 -1.60 -1.94 2.33
C VAL A 218 -0.64 -2.39 3.44
N SER A 219 -0.70 -1.70 4.58
CA SER A 219 0.14 -1.97 5.75
C SER A 219 -0.70 -2.02 7.01
N PHE A 220 -0.50 -3.03 7.86
CA PHE A 220 -1.18 -3.16 9.16
C PHE A 220 -0.58 -2.25 10.23
N THR A 221 0.70 -1.89 10.09
CA THR A 221 1.41 -1.04 11.06
C THR A 221 1.39 0.44 10.70
N ARG A 222 1.21 0.75 9.41
CA ARG A 222 1.12 2.11 8.87
C ARG A 222 0.02 2.16 7.82
N PRO A 223 -1.26 2.04 8.25
CA PRO A 223 -2.37 1.98 7.32
C PRO A 223 -2.50 3.27 6.52
N VAL A 224 -2.86 3.11 5.25
CA VAL A 224 -3.28 4.24 4.41
C VAL A 224 -4.69 4.62 4.86
N LEU A 225 -4.84 5.83 5.42
CA LEU A 225 -6.13 6.30 5.91
C LEU A 225 -6.88 7.02 4.77
N VAL A 226 -7.64 6.26 4.01
CA VAL A 226 -8.45 6.75 2.89
C VAL A 226 -9.91 6.31 3.03
N PRO A 227 -10.87 7.14 2.56
CA PRO A 227 -12.29 6.94 2.84
C PRO A 227 -12.84 5.56 2.48
N HIS A 228 -12.62 5.07 1.25
CA HIS A 228 -13.19 3.79 0.81
C HIS A 228 -12.58 2.58 1.52
N MET A 229 -11.27 2.63 1.82
CA MET A 229 -10.66 1.56 2.61
C MET A 229 -11.18 1.56 4.05
N MET A 230 -11.37 2.73 4.65
CA MET A 230 -11.98 2.86 5.99
C MET A 230 -13.44 2.39 5.97
N ALA A 231 -14.21 2.74 4.94
CA ALA A 231 -15.59 2.26 4.77
C ALA A 231 -15.66 0.72 4.64
N THR A 232 -14.69 0.10 3.96
CA THR A 232 -14.57 -1.36 3.88
C THR A 232 -14.32 -1.99 5.25
N THR A 233 -13.43 -1.38 6.05
CA THR A 233 -13.14 -1.84 7.43
C THR A 233 -14.38 -1.69 8.31
N GLU A 234 -15.06 -0.56 8.25
CA GLU A 234 -16.32 -0.30 8.98
C GLU A 234 -17.41 -1.31 8.60
N TRP A 235 -17.58 -1.58 7.32
CA TRP A 235 -18.51 -2.58 6.84
C TRP A 235 -18.21 -3.99 7.40
N THR A 236 -16.93 -4.36 7.47
CA THR A 236 -16.49 -5.63 8.03
C THR A 236 -16.75 -5.71 9.53
N LEU A 237 -16.54 -4.62 10.26
CA LEU A 237 -16.88 -4.53 11.70
C LEU A 237 -18.40 -4.67 11.94
N ARG A 238 -19.22 -4.05 11.07
CA ARG A 238 -20.69 -4.20 11.11
C ARG A 238 -21.15 -5.62 10.80
N ALA A 239 -20.42 -6.36 9.96
CA ALA A 239 -20.72 -7.78 9.70
C ALA A 239 -20.66 -8.64 10.98
N LEU A 240 -19.93 -8.18 11.99
CA LEU A 240 -19.76 -8.84 13.30
C LEU A 240 -20.66 -8.26 14.40
N GLU A 241 -21.53 -7.29 14.09
CA GLU A 241 -22.54 -6.80 15.01
C GLU A 241 -23.54 -7.91 15.37
N GLY A 242 -24.00 -7.89 16.62
CA GLY A 242 -24.94 -8.91 17.11
C GLY A 242 -24.30 -10.24 17.54
N LEU A 243 -22.96 -10.37 17.46
CA LEU A 243 -22.24 -11.57 17.94
C LEU A 243 -21.81 -11.48 19.42
N ASP A 244 -22.20 -10.43 20.12
CA ASP A 244 -21.81 -10.17 21.51
C ASP A 244 -20.29 -10.23 21.74
N LEU A 245 -19.53 -9.66 20.79
CA LEU A 245 -18.08 -9.59 20.83
C LEU A 245 -17.60 -8.21 21.26
N PRO A 246 -16.59 -8.11 22.15
CA PRO A 246 -15.88 -6.87 22.42
C PRO A 246 -15.28 -6.28 21.14
N MET A 247 -15.13 -4.95 21.08
CA MET A 247 -14.65 -4.26 19.87
C MET A 247 -13.22 -4.66 19.49
N ASP A 248 -12.35 -4.92 20.46
CA ASP A 248 -10.99 -5.41 20.23
C ASP A 248 -10.98 -6.77 19.50
N ILE A 249 -11.87 -7.68 19.86
CA ILE A 249 -12.01 -8.98 19.18
C ILE A 249 -12.57 -8.80 17.76
N ARG A 250 -13.57 -7.92 17.58
CA ARG A 250 -14.07 -7.61 16.21
C ARG A 250 -12.98 -7.04 15.33
N LEU A 251 -12.16 -6.12 15.87
CA LEU A 251 -11.04 -5.55 15.15
C LEU A 251 -9.97 -6.60 14.83
N GLN A 252 -9.62 -7.47 15.78
CA GLN A 252 -8.67 -8.57 15.57
C GLN A 252 -9.14 -9.50 14.44
N GLU A 253 -10.42 -9.89 14.44
CA GLU A 253 -11.01 -10.74 13.41
C GLU A 253 -10.94 -10.06 12.03
N THR A 254 -11.35 -8.78 11.98
CA THR A 254 -11.29 -7.96 10.75
C THR A 254 -9.87 -7.89 10.19
N LEU A 255 -8.88 -7.63 11.05
CA LEU A 255 -7.48 -7.53 10.63
C LEU A 255 -6.90 -8.89 10.23
N THR A 256 -7.29 -9.98 10.91
CA THR A 256 -6.83 -11.34 10.59
C THR A 256 -7.35 -11.79 9.24
N LEU A 257 -8.63 -11.55 8.96
CA LEU A 257 -9.23 -11.83 7.65
C LEU A 257 -8.51 -11.05 6.53
N HIS A 258 -8.26 -9.77 6.76
CA HIS A 258 -7.56 -8.93 5.80
C HIS A 258 -6.10 -9.37 5.60
N ALA A 259 -5.41 -9.79 6.68
CA ALA A 259 -4.04 -10.30 6.61
C ALA A 259 -3.94 -11.58 5.76
N LEU A 260 -4.91 -12.48 5.88
CA LEU A 260 -5.00 -13.67 5.03
C LEU A 260 -5.04 -13.30 3.55
N VAL A 261 -5.91 -12.36 3.16
CA VAL A 261 -6.05 -11.89 1.78
C VAL A 261 -4.72 -11.28 1.29
N VAL A 262 -4.19 -10.31 2.04
CA VAL A 262 -3.01 -9.54 1.63
C VAL A 262 -1.77 -10.42 1.52
N THR A 263 -1.58 -11.37 2.45
CA THR A 263 -0.39 -12.25 2.45
C THR A 263 -0.35 -13.15 1.22
N ILE A 264 -1.49 -13.75 0.85
CA ILE A 264 -1.55 -14.62 -0.34
C ILE A 264 -1.45 -13.78 -1.61
N ALA A 265 -2.10 -12.61 -1.64
CA ALA A 265 -2.02 -11.68 -2.76
C ALA A 265 -0.60 -11.13 -2.98
N LEU A 266 0.17 -10.95 -1.91
CA LEU A 266 1.56 -10.51 -2.00
C LEU A 266 2.42 -11.55 -2.73
N SER A 267 2.20 -12.85 -2.47
CA SER A 267 2.91 -13.91 -3.20
C SER A 267 2.65 -13.84 -4.71
N LYS A 268 1.41 -13.52 -5.11
CA LYS A 268 1.06 -13.33 -6.53
C LYS A 268 1.72 -12.08 -7.13
N ALA A 269 1.79 -11.00 -6.35
CA ALA A 269 2.46 -9.77 -6.76
C ALA A 269 3.98 -9.96 -6.89
N ASP A 270 4.58 -10.78 -6.01
CA ASP A 270 6.00 -11.12 -6.05
C ASP A 270 6.33 -11.95 -7.29
N GLU A 271 5.50 -12.93 -7.63
CA GLU A 271 5.67 -13.74 -8.83
C GLU A 271 5.60 -12.87 -10.10
N ALA A 272 4.57 -12.03 -10.23
CA ALA A 272 4.44 -11.12 -11.36
C ALA A 272 5.65 -10.15 -11.47
N GLN A 273 6.23 -9.74 -10.34
CA GLN A 273 7.43 -8.90 -10.34
C GLN A 273 8.68 -9.71 -10.73
N ALA A 274 8.80 -10.96 -10.26
CA ALA A 274 9.91 -11.84 -10.61
C ALA A 274 9.91 -12.13 -12.11
N GLU A 275 8.74 -12.43 -12.70
CA GLU A 275 8.57 -12.64 -14.13
C GLU A 275 8.98 -11.40 -14.94
N ARG A 276 8.53 -10.21 -14.56
CA ARG A 276 8.94 -8.94 -15.20
C ARG A 276 10.46 -8.72 -15.15
N ASN A 277 11.08 -9.02 -14.01
CA ASN A 277 12.51 -8.77 -13.79
C ASN A 277 13.41 -9.78 -14.54
N THR A 278 12.97 -11.02 -14.67
CA THR A 278 13.78 -12.12 -15.18
C THR A 278 13.38 -12.58 -16.57
N GLY A 279 12.15 -12.27 -17.04
CA GLY A 279 11.55 -12.84 -18.24
C GLY A 279 11.22 -14.34 -18.11
N MET A 280 11.28 -14.89 -16.88
CA MET A 280 11.05 -16.31 -16.60
C MET A 280 9.69 -16.51 -15.94
N THR A 281 8.81 -17.28 -16.56
CA THR A 281 7.52 -17.65 -15.97
C THR A 281 7.70 -18.61 -14.79
N LEU A 282 6.68 -18.69 -13.90
CA LEU A 282 6.68 -19.60 -12.76
C LEU A 282 6.92 -21.06 -13.17
N ASP A 283 6.30 -21.51 -14.27
CA ASP A 283 6.49 -22.87 -14.79
C ASP A 283 7.95 -23.14 -15.17
N ARG A 284 8.56 -22.21 -15.91
CA ARG A 284 9.99 -22.33 -16.30
C ARG A 284 10.91 -22.31 -15.09
N TRP A 285 10.60 -21.46 -14.11
CA TRP A 285 11.34 -21.45 -12.85
C TRP A 285 11.20 -22.78 -12.11
N SER A 286 9.96 -23.29 -11.95
CA SER A 286 9.68 -24.59 -11.34
C SER A 286 10.42 -25.72 -12.02
N ASP A 287 10.42 -25.75 -13.37
CA ASP A 287 11.16 -26.73 -14.16
C ASP A 287 12.68 -26.62 -13.90
N SER A 288 13.22 -25.41 -13.77
CA SER A 288 14.63 -25.21 -13.46
C SER A 288 15.02 -25.75 -12.07
N GLN A 289 14.08 -25.80 -11.12
CA GLN A 289 14.29 -26.33 -9.77
C GLN A 289 14.07 -27.85 -9.67
N ARG A 290 13.54 -28.51 -10.71
CA ARG A 290 13.14 -29.93 -10.66
C ARG A 290 14.28 -30.89 -10.26
N SER A 291 15.45 -30.71 -10.84
CA SER A 291 16.61 -31.56 -10.53
C SER A 291 17.05 -31.39 -9.07
N ARG A 292 17.10 -30.15 -8.59
CA ARG A 292 17.47 -29.84 -7.21
C ARG A 292 16.44 -30.35 -6.22
N ARG A 293 15.16 -30.21 -6.52
CA ARG A 293 14.05 -30.74 -5.73
C ARG A 293 14.17 -32.28 -5.62
N ARG A 294 14.36 -32.95 -6.74
CA ARG A 294 14.51 -34.41 -6.76
C ARG A 294 15.69 -34.88 -5.90
N GLU A 295 16.87 -34.29 -6.06
CA GLU A 295 18.04 -34.58 -5.24
C GLU A 295 17.75 -34.47 -3.72
N LEU A 296 17.07 -33.38 -3.31
CA LEU A 296 16.71 -33.17 -1.91
C LEU A 296 15.69 -34.20 -1.41
N LEU A 297 14.68 -34.55 -2.19
CA LEU A 297 13.64 -35.49 -1.82
C LEU A 297 14.19 -36.94 -1.76
N GLU A 298 15.09 -37.30 -2.66
CA GLU A 298 15.75 -38.59 -2.68
C GLU A 298 16.80 -38.80 -1.54
N SER A 299 17.17 -37.71 -0.88
CA SER A 299 18.12 -37.78 0.26
C SER A 299 17.62 -38.57 1.48
N GLY A 300 16.32 -38.91 1.51
CA GLY A 300 15.68 -39.55 2.65
C GLY A 300 15.42 -38.65 3.87
N SER A 301 15.86 -37.39 3.80
CA SER A 301 15.70 -36.44 4.90
C SER A 301 14.26 -35.90 5.03
N PHE A 302 13.43 -36.03 3.97
CA PHE A 302 12.10 -35.44 3.87
C PHE A 302 11.03 -36.45 3.46
N PRO A 303 10.74 -37.50 4.24
CA PRO A 303 9.87 -38.61 3.83
C PRO A 303 8.41 -38.16 3.52
N LEU A 304 7.89 -37.18 4.25
CA LEU A 304 6.53 -36.67 3.97
C LEU A 304 6.47 -35.81 2.71
N LEU A 305 7.49 -35.00 2.45
CA LEU A 305 7.58 -34.24 1.20
C LEU A 305 7.82 -35.15 0.00
N SER A 306 8.56 -36.25 0.18
CA SER A 306 8.80 -37.26 -0.88
C SER A 306 7.53 -38.02 -1.27
N ALA A 307 6.56 -38.12 -0.36
CA ALA A 307 5.25 -38.70 -0.65
C ALA A 307 4.32 -37.77 -1.47
N PHE A 308 4.68 -36.49 -1.56
CA PHE A 308 3.94 -35.52 -2.37
C PHE A 308 4.42 -35.57 -3.81
N THR A 309 3.55 -36.05 -4.69
CA THR A 309 3.88 -36.33 -6.09
C THR A 309 3.55 -35.22 -7.07
N ASP A 310 2.90 -34.16 -6.59
CA ASP A 310 2.48 -33.05 -7.43
C ASP A 310 3.65 -32.08 -7.66
N ASP A 311 4.09 -31.97 -8.89
CA ASP A 311 5.16 -31.06 -9.33
C ASP A 311 4.62 -29.67 -9.68
N THR A 312 3.33 -29.44 -9.49
CA THR A 312 2.64 -28.21 -9.87
C THR A 312 2.90 -27.11 -8.83
N ALA A 313 3.11 -25.90 -9.28
CA ALA A 313 3.17 -24.73 -8.39
C ALA A 313 1.83 -24.58 -7.62
N PRO A 314 1.86 -24.15 -6.37
CA PRO A 314 0.63 -23.95 -5.59
C PRO A 314 -0.35 -23.02 -6.30
N ASP A 315 -1.59 -23.45 -6.46
CA ASP A 315 -2.68 -22.58 -6.92
C ASP A 315 -3.06 -21.63 -5.78
N LEU A 316 -2.73 -20.36 -5.95
CA LEU A 316 -2.99 -19.33 -4.94
C LEU A 316 -4.49 -19.01 -4.77
N ASP A 317 -5.32 -19.27 -5.79
CA ASP A 317 -6.78 -19.13 -5.69
C ASP A 317 -7.35 -20.25 -4.80
N LEU A 318 -6.89 -21.49 -4.99
CA LEU A 318 -7.25 -22.61 -4.11
C LEU A 318 -6.71 -22.41 -2.69
N LEU A 319 -5.49 -21.91 -2.54
CA LEU A 319 -4.90 -21.63 -1.23
C LEU A 319 -5.71 -20.57 -0.49
N PHE A 320 -6.15 -19.51 -1.19
CA PHE A 320 -6.99 -18.47 -0.62
C PHE A 320 -8.34 -19.03 -0.17
N GLU A 321 -9.07 -19.78 -1.01
CA GLU A 321 -10.37 -20.34 -0.66
C GLU A 321 -10.27 -21.35 0.49
N TYR A 322 -9.23 -22.20 0.49
CA TYR A 322 -8.97 -23.12 1.61
C TYR A 322 -8.69 -22.36 2.91
N GLY A 323 -7.80 -21.37 2.85
CA GLY A 323 -7.46 -20.54 4.02
C GLY A 323 -8.66 -19.78 4.55
N LEU A 324 -9.47 -19.18 3.69
CA LEU A 324 -10.70 -18.48 4.05
C LEU A 324 -11.68 -19.42 4.75
N ALA A 325 -11.94 -20.60 4.17
CA ALA A 325 -12.85 -21.57 4.77
C ALA A 325 -12.37 -22.00 6.18
N ARG A 326 -11.08 -22.35 6.33
CA ARG A 326 -10.49 -22.77 7.63
C ARG A 326 -10.51 -21.65 8.67
N HIS A 327 -10.23 -20.41 8.25
CA HIS A 327 -10.29 -19.25 9.12
C HIS A 327 -11.72 -19.06 9.67
N LEU A 328 -12.72 -19.06 8.79
CA LEU A 328 -14.13 -18.89 9.19
C LEU A 328 -14.69 -20.07 10.00
N ASP A 329 -14.25 -21.30 9.73
CA ASP A 329 -14.59 -22.46 10.56
C ASP A 329 -13.99 -22.33 11.97
N GLY A 330 -12.74 -21.86 12.08
CA GLY A 330 -12.09 -21.56 13.35
C GLY A 330 -12.82 -20.48 14.14
N PHE A 331 -13.24 -19.41 13.46
CA PHE A 331 -14.03 -18.35 14.08
C PHE A 331 -15.42 -18.83 14.52
N ALA A 332 -16.09 -19.66 13.74
CA ALA A 332 -17.36 -20.30 14.15
C ALA A 332 -17.19 -21.15 15.42
N ALA A 333 -16.12 -21.94 15.50
CA ALA A 333 -15.82 -22.71 16.70
C ALA A 333 -15.53 -21.82 17.92
N PHE A 334 -14.81 -20.72 17.73
CA PHE A 334 -14.56 -19.72 18.78
C PHE A 334 -15.88 -19.13 19.31
N LEU A 335 -16.81 -18.74 18.43
CA LEU A 335 -18.13 -18.23 18.82
C LEU A 335 -18.95 -19.27 19.60
N ALA A 336 -18.93 -20.54 19.18
CA ALA A 336 -19.63 -21.62 19.86
C ALA A 336 -19.14 -21.83 21.30
N THR A 337 -17.81 -21.75 21.53
CA THR A 337 -17.22 -21.90 22.88
C THR A 337 -17.59 -20.75 23.81
N ARG A 338 -17.77 -19.54 23.30
CA ARG A 338 -18.21 -18.37 24.08
C ARG A 338 -19.67 -18.49 24.53
N ASN A 339 -20.55 -18.94 23.62
CA ASN A 339 -21.96 -19.09 23.92
C ASN A 339 -22.21 -20.16 24.98
N LEU A 340 -21.38 -21.20 25.06
CA LEU A 340 -21.46 -22.23 26.10
C LEU A 340 -20.95 -21.74 27.48
N GLY A 341 -20.18 -20.66 27.52
CA GLY A 341 -19.69 -20.03 28.77
C GLY A 341 -20.62 -18.99 29.39
N SER A 342 -21.72 -18.65 28.70
CA SER A 342 -22.68 -17.60 29.08
C SER A 342 -23.95 -18.15 29.73
N GLU A 343 -24.02 -19.44 30.15
CA GLU A 343 -25.15 -19.91 30.93
C GLU A 343 -25.12 -19.24 32.31
N PRO A 344 -26.21 -18.57 32.73
CA PRO A 344 -26.30 -17.91 34.04
C PRO A 344 -26.31 -18.97 35.15
N THR A 345 -25.37 -18.86 36.08
CA THR A 345 -25.40 -19.49 37.40
C THR A 345 -26.50 -18.90 38.26
#